data_ad1c693a5f9485e6e1174f426e1c11c7
#
_entry.id   ad1c693a5f9485e6e1174f426e1c11c7
#
_cell.length_a   1.000
_cell.length_b   1.000
_cell.length_c   1.000
_cell.angle_alpha   90.00
_cell.angle_beta   90.00
_cell.angle_gamma   90.00
#
_symmetry.space_group_name_H-M   'P 1'
#
loop_
_entity.id
_entity.type
_entity.pdbx_description
1 polymer ?
#
loop_
_entity_poly.entity_id
_entity_poly.type
_entity_poly.pdbx_seq_one_letter_code
_entity_poly.pdbx_strand_id
1 'polypeptide(L)'
;MEKKEGKVLAIDDNEDILFALKLLLKNHVEKVTTETSPDKIPQLMKEDNYDVILLDMNFTKDAISGQEGFDWLQKILDIDPDAVVVFITAYGDAEKAVKAIKAGATDFVLKPWQNEKLLATISSAIKL
;
A
#
# COMPACT_ATOMS: atom_id res chain seq x y z
N MET A 1 23.20 -16.62 4.24
CA MET A 1 21.87 -16.31 3.68
C MET A 1 21.36 -15.01 4.25
N GLU A 2 21.01 -14.10 3.40
CA GLU A 2 20.48 -12.82 3.87
C GLU A 2 19.11 -13.00 4.49
N LYS A 3 18.91 -12.35 5.62
CA LYS A 3 17.61 -12.32 6.26
C LYS A 3 16.73 -11.31 5.52
N LYS A 4 15.58 -11.76 5.04
CA LYS A 4 14.59 -10.88 4.43
C LYS A 4 13.86 -10.14 5.53
N GLU A 5 13.72 -8.83 5.38
CA GLU A 5 13.06 -7.99 6.35
C GLU A 5 11.83 -7.35 5.77
N GLY A 6 10.90 -7.02 6.66
CA GLY A 6 9.74 -6.26 6.30
C GLY A 6 8.48 -7.09 6.11
N LYS A 7 7.42 -6.63 6.72
CA LYS A 7 6.09 -7.19 6.55
C LYS A 7 5.25 -6.19 5.78
N VAL A 8 4.65 -6.63 4.69
CA VAL A 8 3.88 -5.77 3.79
C VAL A 8 2.41 -6.20 3.81
N LEU A 9 1.53 -5.22 3.98
CA LEU A 9 0.09 -5.42 3.83
C LEU A 9 -0.34 -4.74 2.54
N ALA A 10 -0.97 -5.48 1.64
CA ALA A 10 -1.44 -4.94 0.36
C ALA A 10 -2.97 -5.02 0.29
N ILE A 11 -3.59 -3.88 0.05
CA ILE A 11 -5.05 -3.74 -0.03
C ILE A 11 -5.42 -3.24 -1.41
N ASP A 12 -6.16 -4.06 -2.16
CA ASP A 12 -6.64 -3.71 -3.50
C ASP A 12 -7.85 -4.61 -3.79
N ASP A 13 -8.92 -4.05 -4.31
CA ASP A 13 -10.12 -4.84 -4.63
C ASP A 13 -9.94 -5.76 -5.85
N ASN A 14 -8.85 -5.60 -6.57
CA ASN A 14 -8.50 -6.44 -7.72
C ASN A 14 -7.55 -7.57 -7.29
N GLU A 15 -8.07 -8.80 -7.27
CA GLU A 15 -7.29 -9.96 -6.84
C GLU A 15 -6.08 -10.24 -7.72
N ASP A 16 -6.15 -9.91 -9.01
CA ASP A 16 -5.03 -10.10 -9.93
C ASP A 16 -3.85 -9.19 -9.56
N ILE A 17 -4.14 -7.97 -9.15
CA ILE A 17 -3.12 -7.04 -8.68
C ILE A 17 -2.46 -7.58 -7.40
N LEU A 18 -3.26 -8.07 -6.47
CA LEU A 18 -2.75 -8.65 -5.22
C LEU A 18 -1.88 -9.87 -5.49
N PHE A 19 -2.29 -10.71 -6.42
CA PHE A 19 -1.51 -11.89 -6.79
C PHE A 19 -0.16 -11.49 -7.37
N ALA A 20 -0.15 -10.50 -8.28
CA ALA A 20 1.08 -10.01 -8.89
C ALA A 20 2.01 -9.40 -7.84
N LEU A 21 1.48 -8.62 -6.90
CA LEU A 21 2.26 -8.04 -5.82
C LEU A 21 2.88 -9.13 -4.94
N LYS A 22 2.09 -10.14 -4.60
CA LYS A 22 2.57 -11.22 -3.76
C LYS A 22 3.69 -12.00 -4.43
N LEU A 23 3.55 -12.30 -5.72
CA LEU A 23 4.60 -13.00 -6.48
C LEU A 23 5.88 -12.17 -6.54
N LEU A 24 5.76 -10.88 -6.77
CA LEU A 24 6.91 -10.01 -6.86
C LEU A 24 7.63 -9.86 -5.53
N LEU A 25 6.88 -9.69 -4.45
CA LEU A 25 7.44 -9.35 -3.15
C LEU A 25 7.89 -10.54 -2.31
N LYS A 26 7.36 -11.74 -2.56
CA LYS A 26 7.60 -12.89 -1.70
C LYS A 26 9.06 -13.24 -1.48
N ASN A 27 9.92 -12.93 -2.44
CA ASN A 27 11.35 -13.21 -2.35
C ASN A 27 12.18 -12.04 -1.81
N HIS A 28 11.52 -10.90 -1.55
CA HIS A 28 12.18 -9.67 -1.15
C HIS A 28 11.83 -9.20 0.26
N VAL A 29 10.72 -9.70 0.81
CA VAL A 29 10.26 -9.31 2.13
C VAL A 29 9.93 -10.54 2.95
N GLU A 30 9.84 -10.37 4.27
CA GLU A 30 9.56 -11.46 5.19
C GLU A 30 8.17 -12.05 4.99
N LYS A 31 7.17 -11.19 4.82
CA LYS A 31 5.77 -11.62 4.73
C LYS A 31 4.98 -10.62 3.91
N VAL A 32 4.10 -11.13 3.05
CA VAL A 32 3.13 -10.32 2.30
C VAL A 32 1.73 -10.81 2.65
N THR A 33 0.93 -9.92 3.21
CA THR A 33 -0.48 -10.18 3.50
C THR A 33 -1.32 -9.39 2.50
N THR A 34 -2.27 -10.03 1.86
CA THR A 34 -3.14 -9.40 0.87
C THR A 34 -4.58 -9.42 1.33
N GLU A 35 -5.33 -8.36 1.03
CA GLU A 35 -6.73 -8.24 1.39
C GLU A 35 -7.48 -7.42 0.34
N THR A 36 -8.67 -7.88 -0.05
CA THR A 36 -9.47 -7.16 -1.03
C THR A 36 -10.38 -6.11 -0.40
N SER A 37 -10.71 -6.25 0.88
CA SER A 37 -11.63 -5.34 1.57
C SER A 37 -10.87 -4.41 2.53
N PRO A 38 -10.92 -3.09 2.31
CA PRO A 38 -10.27 -2.16 3.22
C PRO A 38 -10.89 -2.17 4.62
N ASP A 39 -12.13 -2.64 4.76
CA ASP A 39 -12.81 -2.71 6.06
C ASP A 39 -12.06 -3.59 7.06
N LYS A 40 -11.22 -4.49 6.58
CA LYS A 40 -10.45 -5.38 7.44
C LYS A 40 -9.13 -4.79 7.93
N ILE A 41 -8.75 -3.63 7.43
CA ILE A 41 -7.48 -3.01 7.81
C ILE A 41 -7.31 -2.83 9.32
N PRO A 42 -8.29 -2.30 10.06
CA PRO A 42 -8.11 -2.11 11.50
C PRO A 42 -7.81 -3.42 12.24
N GLN A 43 -8.50 -4.50 11.87
CA GLN A 43 -8.27 -5.80 12.49
C GLN A 43 -6.90 -6.35 12.13
N LEU A 44 -6.51 -6.24 10.86
CA LEU A 44 -5.20 -6.71 10.41
C LEU A 44 -4.06 -5.96 11.11
N MET A 45 -4.22 -4.67 11.34
CA MET A 45 -3.22 -3.87 12.05
C MET A 45 -3.12 -4.25 13.53
N LYS A 46 -4.18 -4.78 14.13
CA LYS A 46 -4.16 -5.30 15.49
C LYS A 46 -3.46 -6.65 15.58
N GLU A 47 -3.61 -7.46 14.55
CA GLU A 47 -3.08 -8.84 14.54
C GLU A 47 -1.59 -8.91 14.28
N ASP A 48 -1.05 -7.93 13.55
CA ASP A 48 0.36 -7.93 13.17
C ASP A 48 0.87 -6.50 12.98
N ASN A 49 2.18 -6.35 13.00
CA ASN A 49 2.84 -5.08 12.71
C ASN A 49 3.34 -5.10 11.28
N TYR A 50 2.89 -4.16 10.48
CA TYR A 50 3.32 -4.04 9.10
C TYR A 50 4.30 -2.89 8.94
N ASP A 51 5.38 -3.15 8.21
CA ASP A 51 6.38 -2.12 7.92
C ASP A 51 5.90 -1.18 6.81
N VAL A 52 5.09 -1.72 5.88
CA VAL A 52 4.55 -0.94 4.76
C VAL A 52 3.13 -1.42 4.50
N ILE A 53 2.21 -0.48 4.28
CA ILE A 53 0.86 -0.76 3.83
C ILE A 53 0.73 -0.22 2.41
N LEU A 54 0.52 -1.11 1.44
CA LEU A 54 0.22 -0.74 0.05
C LEU A 54 -1.29 -0.61 -0.07
N LEU A 55 -1.76 0.57 -0.43
CA LEU A 55 -3.19 0.86 -0.46
C LEU A 55 -3.58 1.35 -1.85
N ASP A 56 -4.53 0.64 -2.47
CA ASP A 56 -5.12 1.11 -3.73
C ASP A 56 -5.86 2.42 -3.47
N MET A 57 -5.59 3.42 -4.28
CA MET A 57 -6.27 4.72 -4.14
C MET A 57 -7.68 4.67 -4.73
N ASN A 58 -7.89 3.83 -5.73
CA ASN A 58 -9.12 3.80 -6.51
C ASN A 58 -9.87 2.48 -6.33
N PHE A 59 -10.63 2.37 -5.22
CA PHE A 59 -11.51 1.21 -5.04
C PHE A 59 -12.71 1.31 -5.97
N THR A 60 -13.30 0.17 -6.29
CA THR A 60 -14.38 0.08 -7.28
C THR A 60 -15.51 1.06 -7.01
N LYS A 61 -15.87 1.27 -5.75
CA LYS A 61 -16.98 2.14 -5.38
C LYS A 61 -16.70 3.61 -5.60
N ASP A 62 -15.42 3.99 -5.67
CA ASP A 62 -15.02 5.39 -5.75
C ASP A 62 -13.80 5.56 -6.65
N ALA A 63 -13.88 4.95 -7.83
CA ALA A 63 -12.74 4.91 -8.75
C ALA A 63 -12.35 6.28 -9.30
N ILE A 64 -13.28 7.25 -9.31
CA ILE A 64 -13.06 8.56 -9.90
C ILE A 64 -12.44 9.54 -8.93
N SER A 65 -12.98 9.66 -7.72
CA SER A 65 -12.54 10.69 -6.77
C SER A 65 -11.33 10.28 -5.93
N GLY A 66 -11.17 8.98 -5.69
CA GLY A 66 -10.12 8.49 -4.78
C GLY A 66 -10.41 8.80 -3.32
N GLN A 67 -11.61 9.31 -2.99
CA GLN A 67 -11.92 9.73 -1.62
C GLN A 67 -11.85 8.59 -0.62
N GLU A 68 -12.26 7.39 -1.04
CA GLU A 68 -12.20 6.22 -0.16
C GLU A 68 -10.77 5.90 0.26
N GLY A 69 -9.81 6.04 -0.67
CA GLY A 69 -8.40 5.85 -0.35
C GLY A 69 -7.89 6.86 0.66
N PHE A 70 -8.27 8.14 0.51
CA PHE A 70 -7.91 9.19 1.46
C PHE A 70 -8.52 8.93 2.84
N ASP A 71 -9.79 8.50 2.88
CA ASP A 71 -10.46 8.20 4.14
C ASP A 71 -9.75 7.06 4.87
N TRP A 72 -9.34 6.03 4.15
CA TRP A 72 -8.60 4.92 4.75
C TRP A 72 -7.21 5.32 5.21
N LEU A 73 -6.54 6.21 4.48
CA LEU A 73 -5.27 6.76 4.92
C LEU A 73 -5.42 7.41 6.29
N GLN A 74 -6.46 8.24 6.47
CA GLN A 74 -6.70 8.89 7.75
C GLN A 74 -6.98 7.89 8.86
N LYS A 75 -7.79 6.88 8.58
CA LYS A 75 -8.09 5.84 9.57
C LYS A 75 -6.84 5.07 9.98
N ILE A 76 -5.99 4.74 9.02
CA ILE A 76 -4.73 4.05 9.30
C ILE A 76 -3.84 4.90 10.20
N LEU A 77 -3.69 6.19 9.87
CA LEU A 77 -2.85 7.10 10.64
C LEU A 77 -3.44 7.41 12.03
N ASP A 78 -4.77 7.32 12.17
CA ASP A 78 -5.41 7.44 13.49
C ASP A 78 -5.11 6.23 14.37
N ILE A 79 -5.02 5.04 13.76
CA ILE A 79 -4.67 3.81 14.48
C ILE A 79 -3.19 3.81 14.85
N ASP A 80 -2.34 4.19 13.91
CA ASP A 80 -0.89 4.23 14.08
C ASP A 80 -0.32 5.44 13.34
N PRO A 81 -0.01 6.53 14.06
CA PRO A 81 0.54 7.73 13.42
C PRO A 81 1.86 7.51 12.70
N ASP A 82 2.58 6.43 13.03
CA ASP A 82 3.85 6.11 12.40
C ASP A 82 3.71 5.13 11.24
N ALA A 83 2.48 4.76 10.88
CA ALA A 83 2.25 3.82 9.78
C ALA A 83 2.83 4.37 8.47
N VAL A 84 3.48 3.48 7.72
CA VAL A 84 4.06 3.81 6.42
C VAL A 84 3.08 3.34 5.35
N VAL A 85 2.46 4.29 4.65
CA VAL A 85 1.46 3.99 3.63
C VAL A 85 1.98 4.42 2.26
N VAL A 86 1.98 3.47 1.33
CA VAL A 86 2.35 3.71 -0.07
C VAL A 86 1.11 3.48 -0.91
N PHE A 87 0.64 4.49 -1.60
CA PHE A 87 -0.52 4.35 -2.48
C PHE A 87 -0.14 3.70 -3.80
N ILE A 88 -1.07 2.91 -4.34
CA ILE A 88 -1.00 2.44 -5.71
C ILE A 88 -2.11 3.15 -6.46
N THR A 89 -1.77 3.89 -7.50
CA THR A 89 -2.73 4.74 -8.21
C THR A 89 -2.61 4.58 -9.70
N ALA A 90 -3.69 4.86 -10.42
CA ALA A 90 -3.72 4.75 -11.86
C ALA A 90 -2.82 5.80 -12.53
N TYR A 91 -2.28 5.45 -13.68
CA TYR A 91 -1.50 6.38 -14.48
C TYR A 91 -2.39 7.57 -14.84
N GLY A 92 -1.88 8.76 -14.65
CA GLY A 92 -2.65 9.99 -14.90
C GLY A 92 -3.22 10.63 -13.64
N ASP A 93 -3.15 9.97 -12.50
CA ASP A 93 -3.68 10.49 -11.23
C ASP A 93 -2.61 11.15 -10.36
N ALA A 94 -1.66 11.83 -10.99
CA ALA A 94 -0.54 12.46 -10.29
C ALA A 94 -1.00 13.49 -9.24
N GLU A 95 -2.07 14.23 -9.52
CA GLU A 95 -2.60 15.21 -8.58
C GLU A 95 -3.10 14.56 -7.30
N LYS A 96 -3.76 13.40 -7.43
CA LYS A 96 -4.23 12.64 -6.26
C LYS A 96 -3.06 12.10 -5.46
N ALA A 97 -2.01 11.66 -6.14
CA ALA A 97 -0.80 11.17 -5.48
C ALA A 97 -0.15 12.28 -4.66
N VAL A 98 -0.04 13.50 -5.21
CA VAL A 98 0.51 14.65 -4.48
C VAL A 98 -0.33 14.97 -3.25
N LYS A 99 -1.66 14.97 -3.39
CA LYS A 99 -2.55 15.19 -2.26
C LYS A 99 -2.36 14.12 -1.18
N ALA A 100 -2.16 12.87 -1.59
CA ALA A 100 -1.94 11.77 -0.65
C ALA A 100 -0.67 11.99 0.17
N ILE A 101 0.42 12.40 -0.47
CA ILE A 101 1.66 12.70 0.24
C ILE A 101 1.44 13.82 1.25
N LYS A 102 0.74 14.89 0.85
CA LYS A 102 0.43 16.00 1.75
C LYS A 102 -0.47 15.57 2.92
N ALA A 103 -1.29 14.56 2.71
CA ALA A 103 -2.19 14.04 3.74
C ALA A 103 -1.51 13.04 4.68
N GLY A 104 -0.26 12.68 4.43
CA GLY A 104 0.51 11.81 5.32
C GLY A 104 0.99 10.51 4.72
N ALA A 105 0.67 10.22 3.45
CA ALA A 105 1.22 9.04 2.79
C ALA A 105 2.73 9.19 2.59
N THR A 106 3.44 8.07 2.65
CA THR A 106 4.89 8.08 2.53
C THR A 106 5.32 8.22 1.07
N ASP A 107 4.62 7.54 0.15
CA ASP A 107 4.99 7.52 -1.26
C ASP A 107 3.82 6.99 -2.09
N PHE A 108 4.00 6.87 -3.38
CA PHE A 108 3.01 6.28 -4.28
C PHE A 108 3.69 5.55 -5.43
N VAL A 109 2.96 4.62 -6.06
CA VAL A 109 3.39 3.85 -7.21
C VAL A 109 2.28 3.90 -8.26
N LEU A 110 2.63 4.09 -9.51
CA LEU A 110 1.65 4.15 -10.60
C LEU A 110 1.36 2.77 -11.18
N LYS A 111 0.13 2.52 -11.56
CA LYS A 111 -0.29 1.33 -12.31
C LYS A 111 -0.28 1.63 -13.81
N PRO A 112 0.24 0.78 -14.65
CA PRO A 112 1.06 -0.39 -14.32
C PRO A 112 2.44 0.04 -13.84
N TRP A 113 2.95 -0.67 -12.84
CA TRP A 113 4.27 -0.33 -12.30
C TRP A 113 5.39 -1.06 -13.06
N GLN A 114 6.59 -0.52 -12.91
CA GLN A 114 7.80 -1.25 -13.25
C GLN A 114 8.28 -1.96 -12.00
N ASN A 115 8.56 -3.24 -12.10
CA ASN A 115 8.93 -4.07 -10.94
C ASN A 115 10.08 -3.47 -10.15
N GLU A 116 11.11 -2.99 -10.83
CA GLU A 116 12.28 -2.41 -10.19
C GLU A 116 11.95 -1.17 -9.37
N LYS A 117 11.07 -0.32 -9.89
CA LYS A 117 10.64 0.88 -9.19
C LYS A 117 9.79 0.56 -7.97
N LEU A 118 8.89 -0.40 -8.11
CA LEU A 118 8.06 -0.83 -6.99
C LEU A 118 8.92 -1.41 -5.87
N LEU A 119 9.86 -2.28 -6.22
CA LEU A 119 10.77 -2.87 -5.23
C LEU A 119 11.62 -1.80 -4.54
N ALA A 120 12.12 -0.82 -5.29
CA ALA A 120 12.90 0.27 -4.71
C ALA A 120 12.07 1.12 -3.75
N THR A 121 10.83 1.42 -4.12
CA THR A 121 9.91 2.19 -3.27
C THR A 121 9.62 1.46 -1.97
N ILE A 122 9.33 0.17 -2.05
CA ILE A 122 9.04 -0.64 -0.86
C ILE A 122 10.28 -0.79 0.02
N SER A 123 11.43 -1.04 -0.58
CA SER A 123 12.68 -1.17 0.15
C SER A 123 13.01 0.12 0.92
N SER A 124 12.84 1.27 0.29
CA SER A 124 13.04 2.56 0.95
C SER A 124 12.04 2.79 2.09
N ALA A 125 10.77 2.41 1.86
CA ALA A 125 9.73 2.56 2.86
C ALA A 125 9.99 1.70 4.10
N ILE A 126 10.45 0.47 3.91
CA ILE A 126 10.75 -0.44 5.02
C ILE A 126 11.84 0.11 5.93
N LYS A 127 12.78 0.87 5.38
CA LYS A 127 13.90 1.42 6.14
C LYS A 127 13.54 2.66 6.96
N LEU A 128 12.35 3.16 6.82
CA LEU A 128 11.92 4.33 7.61
C LEU A 128 11.65 3.96 9.10
#